data_894a16fb553fc687d1955c8f2bad38e4
#
_entry.id   894a16fb553fc687d1955c8f2bad38e4
#
_cell.length_a   1.000
_cell.length_b   1.000
_cell.length_c   1.000
_cell.angle_alpha   90.00
_cell.angle_beta   90.00
_cell.angle_gamma   90.00
#
_symmetry.space_group_name_H-M   'P 1'
#
loop_
_entity.id
_entity.type
_entity.pdbx_description
1 polymer ?
#
loop_
_entity_poly.entity_id
_entity_poly.type
_entity_poly.pdbx_seq_one_letter_code
_entity_poly.pdbx_strand_id
1 'polypeptide(L)'
;MKRNEQKVENTWKTEDIFKDEAAFLACLDTCKELGNELCAYDGKLDDASNLLSFLKGYEKLTCLLDDCLGYSSLLSDQDTADAHHQELKGKANALAVEIFTKLSFSDVQIMQIENLESFYASEPILERYRVYLEEVCRLKEHVLSQTEEKLMASSSLMQDTPYSIFGMLNNADLKFEDAIDSKGNKHTL
;
A
#
# COMPACT_ATOMS: atom_id res chain seq x y z
N MET A 1 -6.25 25.28 11.94
CA MET A 1 -7.00 24.75 13.13
C MET A 1 -6.32 23.46 13.56
N LYS A 2 -5.90 23.36 14.83
CA LYS A 2 -5.19 22.16 15.29
C LYS A 2 -6.18 21.02 15.61
N ARG A 3 -5.75 19.74 15.50
CA ARG A 3 -6.59 18.57 15.78
C ARG A 3 -7.25 18.66 17.18
N ASN A 4 -6.52 19.08 18.21
CA ASN A 4 -7.02 19.19 19.57
C ASN A 4 -8.09 20.28 19.77
N GLU A 5 -8.31 21.14 18.78
CA GLU A 5 -9.36 22.16 18.74
C GLU A 5 -10.63 21.65 18.05
N GLN A 6 -10.56 20.47 17.41
CA GLN A 6 -11.68 19.85 16.74
C GLN A 6 -12.54 19.03 17.70
N LYS A 7 -13.84 18.94 17.44
CA LYS A 7 -14.68 17.98 18.14
C LYS A 7 -14.28 16.56 17.76
N VAL A 8 -14.25 15.65 18.73
CA VAL A 8 -13.88 14.24 18.52
C VAL A 8 -14.69 13.58 17.40
N GLU A 9 -15.97 13.92 17.27
CA GLU A 9 -16.88 13.44 16.21
C GLU A 9 -16.45 13.82 14.79
N ASN A 10 -15.56 14.81 14.64
CA ASN A 10 -15.04 15.30 13.37
C ASN A 10 -13.58 14.87 13.15
N THR A 11 -13.08 13.92 13.90
CA THR A 11 -11.70 13.39 13.78
C THR A 11 -11.73 11.91 13.44
N TRP A 12 -10.71 11.44 12.71
CA TRP A 12 -10.53 10.02 12.49
C TRP A 12 -10.13 9.31 13.77
N LYS A 13 -10.72 8.15 14.01
CA LYS A 13 -10.38 7.29 15.13
C LYS A 13 -9.36 6.25 14.69
N THR A 14 -8.11 6.68 14.57
CA THR A 14 -7.02 5.84 14.08
C THR A 14 -6.75 4.62 14.96
N GLU A 15 -7.18 4.68 16.23
CA GLU A 15 -7.10 3.59 17.19
C GLU A 15 -7.96 2.37 16.82
N ASP A 16 -8.92 2.53 15.88
CA ASP A 16 -9.70 1.40 15.34
C ASP A 16 -8.88 0.54 14.35
N ILE A 17 -7.78 1.09 13.79
CA ILE A 17 -6.85 0.35 12.94
C ILE A 17 -5.73 -0.24 13.82
N PHE A 18 -4.97 0.61 14.51
CA PHE A 18 -3.97 0.17 15.50
C PHE A 18 -4.16 0.93 16.80
N LYS A 19 -4.26 0.19 17.91
CA LYS A 19 -4.47 0.76 19.25
C LYS A 19 -3.39 1.77 19.66
N ASP A 20 -2.17 1.61 19.16
CA ASP A 20 -1.00 2.44 19.44
C ASP A 20 0.09 2.24 18.37
N GLU A 21 1.11 3.10 18.41
CA GLU A 21 2.26 3.02 17.50
C GLU A 21 3.04 1.70 17.64
N ALA A 22 3.13 1.12 18.82
CA ALA A 22 3.83 -0.15 19.02
C ALA A 22 3.13 -1.29 18.26
N ALA A 23 1.80 -1.30 18.21
CA ALA A 23 1.03 -2.27 17.43
C ALA A 23 1.25 -2.08 15.93
N PHE A 24 1.32 -0.83 15.45
CA PHE A 24 1.65 -0.51 14.07
C PHE A 24 3.06 -1.00 13.69
N LEU A 25 4.07 -0.70 14.51
CA LEU A 25 5.45 -1.14 14.24
C LEU A 25 5.58 -2.67 14.23
N ALA A 26 4.90 -3.36 15.16
CA ALA A 26 4.86 -4.81 15.18
C ALA A 26 4.18 -5.40 13.92
N CYS A 27 3.17 -4.71 13.38
CA CYS A 27 2.54 -5.12 12.12
C CYS A 27 3.51 -4.94 10.93
N LEU A 28 4.29 -3.85 10.88
CA LEU A 28 5.32 -3.68 9.84
C LEU A 28 6.36 -4.82 9.89
N ASP A 29 6.80 -5.22 11.08
CA ASP A 29 7.73 -6.36 11.22
C ASP A 29 7.08 -7.66 10.70
N THR A 30 5.81 -7.90 11.04
CA THR A 30 5.05 -9.06 10.52
C THR A 30 4.94 -9.03 8.99
N CYS A 31 4.66 -7.86 8.39
CA CYS A 31 4.62 -7.70 6.93
C CYS A 31 5.97 -8.03 6.29
N LYS A 32 7.07 -7.58 6.91
CA LYS A 32 8.43 -7.87 6.43
C LYS A 32 8.75 -9.36 6.47
N GLU A 33 8.38 -10.06 7.55
CA GLU A 33 8.56 -11.51 7.68
C GLU A 33 7.75 -12.26 6.63
N LEU A 34 6.45 -11.96 6.49
CA LEU A 34 5.59 -12.56 5.45
C LEU A 34 6.12 -12.30 4.04
N GLY A 35 6.55 -11.08 3.74
CA GLY A 35 7.15 -10.76 2.44
C GLY A 35 8.39 -11.60 2.14
N ASN A 36 9.25 -11.83 3.13
CA ASN A 36 10.43 -12.69 2.98
C ASN A 36 10.05 -14.17 2.81
N GLU A 37 9.03 -14.67 3.54
CA GLU A 37 8.52 -16.04 3.37
C GLU A 37 7.98 -16.26 1.95
N LEU A 38 7.25 -15.29 1.40
CA LEU A 38 6.67 -15.39 0.06
C LEU A 38 7.72 -15.43 -1.04
N CYS A 39 8.91 -14.86 -0.84
CA CYS A 39 10.02 -15.00 -1.79
C CYS A 39 10.43 -16.45 -2.04
N ALA A 40 10.13 -17.38 -1.13
CA ALA A 40 10.44 -18.80 -1.30
C ALA A 40 9.63 -19.48 -2.43
N TYR A 41 8.60 -18.81 -2.95
CA TYR A 41 7.79 -19.28 -4.07
C TYR A 41 8.31 -18.84 -5.45
N ASP A 42 9.38 -18.04 -5.49
CA ASP A 42 10.00 -17.65 -6.77
C ASP A 42 10.43 -18.89 -7.56
N GLY A 43 9.99 -18.97 -8.81
CA GLY A 43 10.21 -20.11 -9.69
C GLY A 43 9.33 -21.35 -9.41
N LYS A 44 8.26 -21.23 -8.59
CA LYS A 44 7.41 -22.37 -8.18
C LYS A 44 5.91 -22.13 -8.39
N LEU A 45 5.52 -21.04 -9.00
CA LEU A 45 4.10 -20.70 -9.20
C LEU A 45 3.45 -21.46 -10.37
N ASP A 46 4.20 -22.30 -11.04
CA ASP A 46 3.74 -23.25 -12.07
C ASP A 46 3.09 -24.52 -11.47
N ASP A 47 3.08 -24.64 -10.16
CA ASP A 47 2.33 -25.68 -9.40
C ASP A 47 1.12 -25.07 -8.71
N ALA A 48 -0.07 -25.70 -8.88
CA ALA A 48 -1.33 -25.17 -8.38
C ALA A 48 -1.38 -25.04 -6.84
N SER A 49 -0.77 -25.98 -6.10
CA SER A 49 -0.75 -25.96 -4.63
C SER A 49 0.18 -24.87 -4.12
N ASN A 50 1.33 -24.68 -4.77
CA ASN A 50 2.24 -23.56 -4.48
C ASN A 50 1.58 -22.23 -4.79
N LEU A 51 0.91 -22.08 -5.95
CA LEU A 51 0.17 -20.88 -6.30
C LEU A 51 -0.90 -20.55 -5.27
N LEU A 52 -1.70 -21.55 -4.85
CA LEU A 52 -2.72 -21.35 -3.81
C LEU A 52 -2.10 -20.88 -2.49
N SER A 53 -0.99 -21.50 -2.08
CA SER A 53 -0.29 -21.17 -0.84
C SER A 53 0.29 -19.76 -0.89
N PHE A 54 0.90 -19.40 -2.01
CA PHE A 54 1.38 -18.04 -2.28
C PHE A 54 0.25 -17.02 -2.22
N LEU A 55 -0.87 -17.23 -2.93
CA LEU A 55 -1.99 -16.30 -2.98
C LEU A 55 -2.63 -16.07 -1.61
N LYS A 56 -2.78 -17.11 -0.80
CA LYS A 56 -3.26 -16.96 0.59
C LYS A 56 -2.32 -16.10 1.45
N GLY A 57 -1.02 -16.32 1.32
CA GLY A 57 -0.02 -15.52 2.02
C GLY A 57 0.02 -14.08 1.52
N TYR A 58 -0.08 -13.89 0.20
CA TYR A 58 -0.11 -12.58 -0.46
C TYR A 58 -1.36 -11.77 -0.05
N GLU A 59 -2.56 -12.40 -0.05
CA GLU A 59 -3.79 -11.78 0.43
C GLU A 59 -3.63 -11.30 1.89
N LYS A 60 -3.09 -12.15 2.77
CA LYS A 60 -2.83 -11.77 4.16
C LYS A 60 -1.84 -10.61 4.27
N LEU A 61 -0.77 -10.66 3.51
CA LEU A 61 0.26 -9.61 3.50
C LEU A 61 -0.30 -8.28 3.03
N THR A 62 -1.04 -8.26 1.91
CA THR A 62 -1.62 -7.02 1.35
C THR A 62 -2.63 -6.39 2.31
N CYS A 63 -3.50 -7.17 2.96
CA CYS A 63 -4.41 -6.65 3.98
C CYS A 63 -3.66 -5.96 5.13
N LEU A 64 -2.59 -6.57 5.65
CA LEU A 64 -1.80 -5.98 6.74
C LEU A 64 -1.03 -4.73 6.28
N LEU A 65 -0.51 -4.73 5.05
CA LEU A 65 0.15 -3.56 4.48
C LEU A 65 -0.84 -2.40 4.27
N ASP A 66 -2.05 -2.68 3.80
CA ASP A 66 -3.09 -1.68 3.60
C ASP A 66 -3.49 -1.04 4.94
N ASP A 67 -3.61 -1.82 6.01
CA ASP A 67 -3.83 -1.29 7.36
C ASP A 67 -2.68 -0.38 7.80
N CYS A 68 -1.42 -0.78 7.57
CA CYS A 68 -0.25 0.03 7.90
C CYS A 68 -0.19 1.34 7.10
N LEU A 69 -0.40 1.26 5.77
CA LEU A 69 -0.40 2.42 4.89
C LEU A 69 -1.55 3.38 5.21
N GLY A 70 -2.74 2.83 5.46
CA GLY A 70 -3.92 3.59 5.84
C GLY A 70 -3.71 4.33 7.16
N TYR A 71 -3.28 3.64 8.22
CA TYR A 71 -3.01 4.23 9.52
C TYR A 71 -1.99 5.37 9.45
N SER A 72 -0.83 5.11 8.85
CA SER A 72 0.25 6.10 8.77
C SER A 72 -0.12 7.30 7.89
N SER A 73 -0.89 7.10 6.82
CA SER A 73 -1.40 8.17 5.97
C SER A 73 -2.42 9.04 6.73
N LEU A 74 -3.37 8.43 7.44
CA LEU A 74 -4.34 9.17 8.25
C LEU A 74 -3.66 10.00 9.35
N LEU A 75 -2.62 9.48 10.01
CA LEU A 75 -1.83 10.25 10.97
C LEU A 75 -1.15 11.45 10.31
N SER A 76 -0.49 11.23 9.18
CA SER A 76 0.17 12.30 8.41
C SER A 76 -0.81 13.37 7.94
N ASP A 77 -2.01 12.99 7.52
CA ASP A 77 -3.02 13.92 7.00
C ASP A 77 -3.72 14.72 8.13
N GLN A 78 -3.65 14.25 9.39
CA GLN A 78 -4.13 15.02 10.54
C GLN A 78 -3.27 16.24 10.85
N ASP A 79 -1.95 16.14 10.66
CA ASP A 79 -0.99 17.23 10.77
C ASP A 79 0.19 16.97 9.84
N THR A 80 0.14 17.58 8.66
CA THR A 80 1.17 17.42 7.63
C THR A 80 2.52 18.04 8.02
N ALA A 81 2.56 18.89 9.04
CA ALA A 81 3.78 19.48 9.58
C ALA A 81 4.42 18.63 10.70
N ASP A 82 3.76 17.57 11.17
CA ASP A 82 4.29 16.68 12.19
C ASP A 82 5.35 15.74 11.60
N ALA A 83 6.62 16.00 11.94
CA ALA A 83 7.74 15.22 11.42
C ALA A 83 7.70 13.74 11.83
N HIS A 84 7.14 13.42 12.99
CA HIS A 84 7.01 12.04 13.46
C HIS A 84 5.99 11.26 12.62
N HIS A 85 4.83 11.85 12.34
CA HIS A 85 3.83 11.23 11.47
C HIS A 85 4.36 11.03 10.03
N GLN A 86 5.13 11.99 9.52
CA GLN A 86 5.81 11.84 8.23
C GLN A 86 6.84 10.70 8.24
N GLU A 87 7.58 10.51 9.33
CA GLU A 87 8.51 9.39 9.49
C GLU A 87 7.79 8.04 9.47
N LEU A 88 6.67 7.90 10.19
CA LEU A 88 5.88 6.66 10.21
C LEU A 88 5.35 6.32 8.82
N LYS A 89 4.79 7.29 8.10
CA LYS A 89 4.34 7.14 6.71
C LYS A 89 5.50 6.74 5.79
N GLY A 90 6.66 7.38 5.94
CA GLY A 90 7.87 7.04 5.18
C GLY A 90 8.32 5.60 5.42
N LYS A 91 8.28 5.09 6.66
CA LYS A 91 8.60 3.70 7.01
C LYS A 91 7.65 2.71 6.33
N ALA A 92 6.34 2.95 6.39
CA ALA A 92 5.34 2.09 5.77
C ALA A 92 5.51 2.03 4.24
N ASN A 93 5.66 3.19 3.59
CA ASN A 93 5.88 3.27 2.15
C ASN A 93 7.17 2.57 1.71
N ALA A 94 8.28 2.81 2.42
CA ALA A 94 9.56 2.17 2.10
C ALA A 94 9.48 0.65 2.21
N LEU A 95 8.83 0.13 3.26
CA LEU A 95 8.61 -1.30 3.42
C LEU A 95 7.73 -1.88 2.31
N ALA A 96 6.63 -1.21 1.96
CA ALA A 96 5.76 -1.65 0.87
C ALA A 96 6.53 -1.76 -0.46
N VAL A 97 7.33 -0.74 -0.80
CA VAL A 97 8.18 -0.77 -2.01
C VAL A 97 9.21 -1.91 -1.94
N GLU A 98 9.85 -2.12 -0.79
CA GLU A 98 10.79 -3.23 -0.61
C GLU A 98 10.11 -4.58 -0.88
N ILE A 99 8.93 -4.80 -0.28
CA ILE A 99 8.17 -6.05 -0.41
C ILE A 99 7.70 -6.26 -1.86
N PHE A 100 7.03 -5.27 -2.47
CA PHE A 100 6.54 -5.42 -3.84
C PHE A 100 7.67 -5.57 -4.86
N THR A 101 8.82 -4.94 -4.62
CA THR A 101 10.02 -5.15 -5.45
C THR A 101 10.51 -6.61 -5.35
N LYS A 102 10.53 -7.18 -4.16
CA LYS A 102 10.91 -8.60 -3.97
C LYS A 102 9.91 -9.56 -4.61
N LEU A 103 8.62 -9.25 -4.54
CA LEU A 103 7.54 -10.11 -5.04
C LEU A 103 7.17 -9.83 -6.51
N SER A 104 7.90 -8.95 -7.22
CA SER A 104 7.62 -8.61 -8.62
C SER A 104 7.70 -9.80 -9.60
N PHE A 105 8.30 -10.92 -9.17
CA PHE A 105 8.30 -12.17 -9.94
C PHE A 105 6.90 -12.78 -10.11
N SER A 106 5.97 -12.51 -9.17
CA SER A 106 4.69 -13.23 -9.08
C SER A 106 3.84 -13.04 -10.32
N ASP A 107 3.61 -11.80 -10.75
CA ASP A 107 2.77 -11.51 -11.90
C ASP A 107 3.39 -12.09 -13.17
N VAL A 108 4.72 -11.97 -13.34
CA VAL A 108 5.44 -12.53 -14.49
C VAL A 108 5.27 -14.04 -14.57
N GLN A 109 5.37 -14.76 -13.44
CA GLN A 109 5.22 -16.22 -13.40
C GLN A 109 3.77 -16.64 -13.58
N ILE A 110 2.79 -15.94 -12.99
CA ILE A 110 1.36 -16.20 -13.18
C ILE A 110 0.99 -16.06 -14.66
N MET A 111 1.49 -15.04 -15.35
CA MET A 111 1.26 -14.83 -16.80
C MET A 111 1.84 -15.94 -17.67
N GLN A 112 2.80 -16.72 -17.18
CA GLN A 112 3.38 -17.86 -17.91
C GLN A 112 2.53 -19.13 -17.80
N ILE A 113 1.52 -19.16 -16.92
CA ILE A 113 0.63 -20.31 -16.78
C ILE A 113 -0.23 -20.41 -18.05
N GLU A 114 -0.06 -21.51 -18.80
CA GLU A 114 -0.76 -21.71 -20.07
C GLU A 114 -2.23 -22.10 -19.91
N ASN A 115 -2.57 -22.81 -18.81
CA ASN A 115 -3.91 -23.35 -18.59
C ASN A 115 -4.35 -23.21 -17.14
N LEU A 116 -4.93 -22.05 -16.80
CA LEU A 116 -5.51 -21.79 -15.48
C LEU A 116 -6.66 -22.73 -15.13
N GLU A 117 -7.43 -23.22 -16.10
CA GLU A 117 -8.54 -24.17 -15.84
C GLU A 117 -8.04 -25.49 -15.23
N SER A 118 -6.84 -25.94 -15.61
CA SER A 118 -6.24 -27.14 -14.97
C SER A 118 -5.86 -26.88 -13.50
N PHE A 119 -5.49 -25.65 -13.16
CA PHE A 119 -5.20 -25.24 -11.80
C PHE A 119 -6.47 -25.21 -10.94
N TYR A 120 -7.57 -24.66 -11.47
CA TYR A 120 -8.86 -24.65 -10.77
C TYR A 120 -9.42 -26.05 -10.57
N ALA A 121 -9.19 -26.95 -11.54
CA ALA A 121 -9.61 -28.36 -11.40
C ALA A 121 -8.81 -29.12 -10.35
N SER A 122 -7.51 -28.84 -10.18
CA SER A 122 -6.65 -29.49 -9.18
C SER A 122 -6.79 -28.87 -7.80
N GLU A 123 -6.97 -27.56 -7.71
CA GLU A 123 -7.13 -26.80 -6.48
C GLU A 123 -8.37 -25.89 -6.57
N PRO A 124 -9.59 -26.42 -6.27
CA PRO A 124 -10.84 -25.66 -6.46
C PRO A 124 -10.92 -24.35 -5.66
N ILE A 125 -10.14 -24.18 -4.60
CA ILE A 125 -10.07 -22.94 -3.82
C ILE A 125 -9.48 -21.80 -4.64
N LEU A 126 -8.68 -22.08 -5.68
CA LEU A 126 -8.15 -21.06 -6.61
C LEU A 126 -9.26 -20.30 -7.36
N GLU A 127 -10.46 -20.88 -7.49
CA GLU A 127 -11.63 -20.18 -8.06
C GLU A 127 -11.94 -18.87 -7.34
N ARG A 128 -11.64 -18.75 -6.07
CA ARG A 128 -11.77 -17.50 -5.32
C ARG A 128 -10.90 -16.37 -5.88
N TYR A 129 -9.78 -16.73 -6.48
CA TYR A 129 -8.81 -15.81 -7.04
C TYR A 129 -8.94 -15.66 -8.57
N ARG A 130 -9.97 -16.27 -9.20
CA ARG A 130 -10.16 -16.29 -10.67
C ARG A 130 -10.05 -14.88 -11.27
N VAL A 131 -10.79 -13.92 -10.73
CA VAL A 131 -10.79 -12.56 -11.28
C VAL A 131 -9.40 -11.94 -11.24
N TYR A 132 -8.67 -12.09 -10.13
CA TYR A 132 -7.30 -11.60 -10.02
C TYR A 132 -6.36 -12.28 -11.02
N LEU A 133 -6.39 -13.60 -11.11
CA LEU A 133 -5.52 -14.38 -12.00
C LEU A 133 -5.80 -14.06 -13.48
N GLU A 134 -7.07 -13.94 -13.87
CA GLU A 134 -7.47 -13.55 -15.24
C GLU A 134 -7.04 -12.13 -15.58
N GLU A 135 -7.16 -11.18 -14.64
CA GLU A 135 -6.67 -9.80 -14.82
C GLU A 135 -5.14 -9.73 -14.99
N VAL A 136 -4.39 -10.47 -14.17
CA VAL A 136 -2.94 -10.57 -14.33
C VAL A 136 -2.59 -11.14 -15.71
N CYS A 137 -3.22 -12.25 -16.13
CA CYS A 137 -2.97 -12.86 -17.43
C CYS A 137 -3.38 -11.96 -18.60
N ARG A 138 -4.44 -11.15 -18.46
CA ARG A 138 -4.89 -10.20 -19.48
C ARG A 138 -3.84 -9.12 -19.79
N LEU A 139 -3.03 -8.76 -18.79
CA LEU A 139 -1.97 -7.77 -18.95
C LEU A 139 -0.70 -8.31 -19.62
N LYS A 140 -0.63 -9.61 -19.92
CA LYS A 140 0.56 -10.29 -20.47
C LYS A 140 1.22 -9.58 -21.66
N GLU A 141 0.41 -9.00 -22.56
CA GLU A 141 0.91 -8.30 -23.73
C GLU A 141 1.50 -6.90 -23.42
N HIS A 142 1.29 -6.41 -22.19
CA HIS A 142 1.67 -5.07 -21.75
C HIS A 142 2.73 -5.09 -20.65
N VAL A 143 3.19 -6.27 -20.23
CA VAL A 143 4.15 -6.41 -19.14
C VAL A 143 5.58 -6.40 -19.65
N LEU A 144 6.41 -5.71 -18.93
CA LEU A 144 7.85 -5.64 -19.16
C LEU A 144 8.54 -6.95 -18.73
N SER A 145 9.82 -7.10 -19.05
CA SER A 145 10.62 -8.20 -18.51
C SER A 145 10.74 -8.10 -16.98
N GLN A 146 11.00 -9.21 -16.29
CA GLN A 146 11.17 -9.26 -14.84
C GLN A 146 12.18 -8.21 -14.32
N THR A 147 13.25 -7.96 -15.08
CA THR A 147 14.27 -6.96 -14.71
C THR A 147 13.72 -5.55 -14.79
N GLU A 148 12.95 -5.25 -15.83
CA GLU A 148 12.32 -3.93 -16.02
C GLU A 148 11.22 -3.69 -15.00
N GLU A 149 10.37 -4.69 -14.71
CA GLU A 149 9.34 -4.62 -13.66
C GLU A 149 9.96 -4.35 -12.28
N LYS A 150 11.05 -5.03 -11.95
CA LYS A 150 11.78 -4.80 -10.71
C LYS A 150 12.36 -3.38 -10.63
N LEU A 151 12.88 -2.86 -11.74
CA LEU A 151 13.38 -1.49 -11.82
C LEU A 151 12.24 -0.48 -11.65
N MET A 152 11.10 -0.69 -12.32
CA MET A 152 9.92 0.16 -12.19
C MET A 152 9.37 0.17 -10.77
N ALA A 153 9.23 -1.00 -10.13
CA ALA A 153 8.81 -1.12 -8.74
C ALA A 153 9.75 -0.35 -7.79
N SER A 154 11.07 -0.44 -8.00
CA SER A 154 12.06 0.27 -7.19
C SER A 154 12.00 1.80 -7.37
N SER A 155 11.49 2.28 -8.52
CA SER A 155 11.38 3.72 -8.82
C SER A 155 10.13 4.38 -8.23
N SER A 156 9.20 3.61 -7.68
CA SER A 156 7.90 4.14 -7.20
C SER A 156 8.04 5.20 -6.11
N LEU A 157 9.04 5.11 -5.22
CA LEU A 157 9.31 6.16 -4.23
C LEU A 157 9.61 7.53 -4.86
N MET A 158 10.23 7.55 -6.04
CA MET A 158 10.49 8.80 -6.77
C MET A 158 9.23 9.37 -7.41
N GLN A 159 8.28 8.51 -7.78
CA GLN A 159 7.02 8.92 -8.43
C GLN A 159 6.10 9.63 -7.45
N ASP A 160 6.12 9.29 -6.16
CA ASP A 160 5.30 9.92 -5.12
C ASP A 160 5.85 11.28 -4.65
N THR A 161 7.11 11.59 -4.96
CA THR A 161 7.78 12.83 -4.51
C THR A 161 7.04 14.10 -4.93
N PRO A 162 6.59 14.30 -6.21
CA PRO A 162 5.88 15.50 -6.62
C PRO A 162 4.56 15.70 -5.86
N TYR A 163 3.81 14.62 -5.61
CA TYR A 163 2.56 14.66 -4.85
C TYR A 163 2.81 15.08 -3.40
N SER A 164 3.82 14.48 -2.77
CA SER A 164 4.21 14.81 -1.39
C SER A 164 4.67 16.26 -1.25
N ILE A 165 5.48 16.77 -2.19
CA ILE A 165 5.92 18.18 -2.22
C ILE A 165 4.71 19.10 -2.36
N PHE A 166 3.79 18.80 -3.28
CA PHE A 166 2.58 19.60 -3.46
C PHE A 166 1.73 19.61 -2.19
N GLY A 167 1.53 18.45 -1.56
CA GLY A 167 0.77 18.33 -0.32
C GLY A 167 1.37 19.15 0.82
N MET A 168 2.68 19.10 1.02
CA MET A 168 3.35 19.89 2.05
C MET A 168 3.29 21.40 1.74
N LEU A 169 3.57 21.79 0.50
CA LEU A 169 3.49 23.17 0.10
C LEU A 169 2.08 23.75 0.32
N ASN A 170 1.06 23.03 -0.15
CA ASN A 170 -0.33 23.51 -0.11
C ASN A 170 -0.93 23.51 1.30
N ASN A 171 -0.60 22.51 2.13
CA ASN A 171 -1.28 22.30 3.41
C ASN A 171 -0.46 22.78 4.63
N ALA A 172 0.86 22.97 4.48
CA ALA A 172 1.70 23.38 5.59
C ALA A 172 2.43 24.72 5.36
N ASP A 173 2.97 24.94 4.17
CA ASP A 173 3.85 26.09 3.92
C ASP A 173 3.09 27.32 3.43
N LEU A 174 2.07 27.14 2.57
CA LEU A 174 1.28 28.25 2.06
C LEU A 174 0.39 28.81 3.17
N LYS A 175 0.48 30.13 3.36
CA LYS A 175 -0.40 30.89 4.22
C LYS A 175 -1.31 31.73 3.36
N PHE A 176 -2.61 31.54 3.54
CA PHE A 176 -3.62 32.31 2.85
C PHE A 176 -4.06 33.49 3.71
N GLU A 177 -4.43 34.61 3.06
CA GLU A 177 -5.07 35.72 3.77
C GLU A 177 -6.46 35.34 4.24
N ASP A 178 -6.94 35.99 5.31
CA ASP A 178 -8.29 35.76 5.82
C ASP A 178 -9.34 36.03 4.73
N ALA A 179 -10.26 35.10 4.56
CA ALA A 179 -11.43 35.32 3.69
C ALA A 179 -12.43 36.25 4.39
N ILE A 180 -13.08 37.12 3.65
CA ILE A 180 -14.10 38.05 4.16
C ILE A 180 -15.46 37.61 3.60
N ASP A 181 -16.41 37.31 4.47
CA ASP A 181 -17.78 36.94 4.06
C ASP A 181 -18.60 38.18 3.61
N SER A 182 -19.80 37.97 3.08
CA SER A 182 -20.70 39.02 2.61
C SER A 182 -21.18 39.96 3.73
N LYS A 183 -20.94 39.62 5.01
CA LYS A 183 -21.28 40.44 6.18
C LYS A 183 -20.07 41.16 6.76
N GLY A 184 -18.89 41.02 6.13
CA GLY A 184 -17.65 41.66 6.56
C GLY A 184 -16.90 40.91 7.66
N ASN A 185 -17.29 39.66 8.02
CA ASN A 185 -16.57 38.88 9.00
C ASN A 185 -15.34 38.23 8.36
N LYS A 186 -14.23 38.21 9.09
CA LYS A 186 -13.00 37.53 8.67
C LYS A 186 -13.02 36.06 9.09
N HIS A 187 -12.63 35.18 8.17
CA HIS A 187 -12.47 33.75 8.37
C HIS A 187 -11.05 33.37 7.98
N THR A 188 -10.30 32.83 8.93
CA THR A 188 -8.95 32.29 8.69
C THR A 188 -9.08 30.98 7.93
N LEU A 189 -8.34 30.85 6.83
CA LEU A 189 -8.29 29.67 5.97
C LEU A 189 -7.22 28.69 6.46
#